data_2dec6bef996a0b0dca75fd02d4f6a207
#
_entry.id   2dec6bef996a0b0dca75fd02d4f6a207
#
_cell.length_a   1.000
_cell.length_b   1.000
_cell.length_c   1.000
_cell.angle_alpha   90.00
_cell.angle_beta   90.00
_cell.angle_gamma   90.00
#
_symmetry.space_group_name_H-M   'P 1'
#
loop_
_entity.id
_entity.type
_entity.pdbx_description
1 polymer ?
#
loop_
_entity_poly.entity_id
_entity_poly.type
_entity_poly.pdbx_seq_one_letter_code
_entity_poly.pdbx_strand_id
1 'polypeptide(L)' 'SGTLTPVFQVGVMSRIRGKIVNTTVSITKHGRVDAWERAVDFYCEHKRIGNRTKTYKELIARCPKPAQIKKFTQQ' A
#
# COMPACT_ATOMS: atom_id res chain seq x y z
N SER A 1 23.74 9.53 -0.73
CA SER A 1 22.56 10.30 -0.65
C SER A 1 21.94 10.15 0.71
N GLY A 2 21.35 10.75 1.37
CA GLY A 2 20.75 10.62 2.68
C GLY A 2 19.29 11.06 2.70
N THR A 3 18.67 11.13 1.54
CA THR A 3 17.30 11.59 1.46
C THR A 3 16.35 10.48 1.88
N LEU A 4 15.56 10.74 2.92
CA LEU A 4 14.54 9.80 3.38
C LEU A 4 13.26 10.07 2.61
N THR A 5 12.72 9.04 2.00
CA THR A 5 11.50 9.16 1.22
C THR A 5 10.42 8.26 1.84
N PRO A 6 9.28 8.81 2.25
CA PRO A 6 8.21 7.99 2.78
C PRO A 6 7.57 7.15 1.68
N VAL A 7 7.42 5.86 1.96
CA VAL A 7 6.83 4.91 1.02
C VAL A 7 5.92 3.94 1.77
N PHE A 8 4.97 3.37 1.06
CA PHE A 8 4.24 2.20 1.53
C PHE A 8 4.85 0.97 0.89
N GLN A 9 5.23 0.00 1.71
CA GLN A 9 5.71 -1.29 1.23
C GLN A 9 4.62 -2.33 1.41
N VAL A 10 4.33 -3.07 0.35
CA VAL A 10 3.30 -4.10 0.37
C VAL A 10 3.95 -5.44 0.01
N GLY A 11 3.79 -6.41 0.91
CA GLY A 11 4.20 -7.79 0.64
C GLY A 11 2.98 -8.67 0.79
N VAL A 12 2.71 -9.52 -0.19
CA VAL A 12 1.51 -10.34 -0.18
C VAL A 12 1.77 -11.66 -0.90
N MET A 13 1.18 -12.73 -0.35
CA MET A 13 1.19 -14.03 -1.05
C MET A 13 0.18 -13.94 -2.19
N SER A 14 0.67 -13.90 -3.40
CA SER A 14 -0.18 -13.77 -4.58
C SER A 14 -0.88 -15.10 -4.91
N ARG A 15 -2.21 -15.06 -4.96
CA ARG A 15 -2.99 -16.22 -5.41
C ARG A 15 -2.91 -16.38 -6.93
N ILE A 16 -2.53 -15.30 -7.62
CA ILE A 16 -2.40 -15.33 -9.07
C ILE A 16 -1.07 -15.97 -9.48
N ARG A 17 0.00 -15.61 -8.78
CA ARG A 17 1.36 -16.07 -9.10
C ARG A 17 1.84 -17.25 -8.26
N GLY A 18 1.14 -17.57 -7.17
CA GLY A 18 1.54 -18.66 -6.28
C GLY A 18 2.82 -18.39 -5.49
N LYS A 19 3.21 -17.13 -5.34
CA LYS A 19 4.41 -16.74 -4.61
C LYS A 19 4.24 -15.38 -3.96
N ILE A 20 5.16 -15.03 -3.06
CA ILE A 20 5.14 -13.71 -2.44
C ILE A 20 5.58 -12.66 -3.46
N VAL A 21 4.79 -11.60 -3.58
CA VAL A 21 5.10 -10.45 -4.43
C VAL A 21 5.17 -9.20 -3.56
N ASN A 22 6.01 -8.26 -3.98
CA ASN A 22 6.23 -7.02 -3.23
C ASN A 22 6.13 -5.83 -4.17
N THR A 23 5.68 -4.71 -3.62
CA THR A 23 5.72 -3.43 -4.32
C THR A 23 5.97 -2.31 -3.33
N THR A 24 6.42 -1.18 -3.85
CA THR A 24 6.66 0.03 -3.08
C THR A 24 5.94 1.18 -3.77
N VAL A 25 5.18 1.96 -3.00
CA VAL A 25 4.44 3.10 -3.53
C VAL A 25 4.95 4.38 -2.87
N SER A 26 5.41 5.32 -3.66
CA SER A 26 5.95 6.58 -3.15
C SER A 26 4.83 7.49 -2.67
N ILE A 27 4.89 7.86 -1.38
CA ILE A 27 3.93 8.79 -0.80
C ILE A 27 4.22 10.21 -1.31
N THR A 28 5.48 10.55 -1.50
CA THR A 28 5.89 11.86 -2.02
C THR A 28 5.37 12.08 -3.42
N LYS A 29 5.46 11.06 -4.27
CA LYS A 29 5.05 11.16 -5.67
C LYS A 29 3.54 11.21 -5.85
N HIS A 30 2.82 10.40 -5.10
CA HIS A 30 1.38 10.20 -5.31
C HIS A 30 0.49 10.89 -4.27
N GLY A 31 1.06 11.33 -3.16
CA GLY A 31 0.28 11.80 -2.03
C GLY A 31 -0.19 10.63 -1.15
N ARG A 32 -0.49 10.94 0.10
CA ARG A 32 -0.81 9.92 1.09
C ARG A 32 -2.01 9.04 0.70
N VAL A 33 -3.11 9.68 0.32
CA VAL A 33 -4.34 8.95 0.02
C VAL A 33 -4.20 8.13 -1.26
N ASP A 34 -3.67 8.73 -2.31
CA ASP A 34 -3.50 8.03 -3.59
C ASP A 34 -2.50 6.88 -3.47
N ALA A 35 -1.40 7.10 -2.75
CA ALA A 35 -0.41 6.06 -2.52
C ALA A 35 -1.01 4.89 -1.74
N TRP A 36 -1.83 5.18 -0.73
CA TRP A 36 -2.50 4.13 0.04
C TRP A 36 -3.48 3.35 -0.83
N GLU A 37 -4.26 4.03 -1.66
CA GLU A 37 -5.17 3.38 -2.57
C GLU A 37 -4.45 2.44 -3.53
N ARG A 38 -3.31 2.89 -4.06
CA ARG A 38 -2.49 2.05 -4.94
C ARG A 38 -1.94 0.83 -4.22
N ALA A 39 -1.53 0.99 -2.97
CA ALA A 39 -1.03 -0.12 -2.16
C ALA A 39 -2.14 -1.13 -1.87
N VAL A 40 -3.33 -0.66 -1.53
CA VAL A 40 -4.48 -1.53 -1.28
C VAL A 40 -4.92 -2.24 -2.56
N ASP A 41 -4.93 -1.54 -3.69
CA ASP A 41 -5.28 -2.15 -4.98
C ASP A 41 -4.33 -3.29 -5.32
N PHE A 42 -3.03 -3.10 -5.12
CA PHE A 42 -2.05 -4.16 -5.35
C PHE A 42 -2.31 -5.36 -4.45
N TYR A 43 -2.51 -5.13 -3.16
CA TYR A 43 -2.78 -6.18 -2.20
C TYR A 43 -4.04 -6.96 -2.57
N CYS A 44 -5.12 -6.24 -2.85
CA CYS A 44 -6.40 -6.86 -3.15
C CYS A 44 -6.37 -7.61 -4.49
N GLU A 45 -5.66 -7.09 -5.47
CA GLU A 45 -5.52 -7.77 -6.76
C GLU A 45 -4.88 -9.16 -6.56
N HIS A 46 -3.77 -9.22 -5.82
CA HIS A 46 -3.07 -10.48 -5.61
C HIS A 46 -3.78 -11.42 -4.64
N LYS A 47 -4.61 -10.90 -3.76
CA LYS A 47 -5.46 -11.70 -2.87
C LYS A 47 -6.79 -12.07 -3.53
N ARG A 48 -7.07 -11.56 -4.71
CA ARG A 48 -8.33 -11.76 -5.44
C ARG A 48 -9.52 -11.23 -4.66
N ILE A 49 -9.33 -10.08 -4.01
CA ILE A 49 -10.37 -9.36 -3.30
C ILE A 49 -10.92 -8.28 -4.23
N GLY A 50 -12.20 -8.33 -4.52
CA GLY A 50 -12.81 -7.34 -5.41
C GLY A 50 -12.85 -5.94 -4.80
N ASN A 51 -12.76 -4.91 -5.65
CA ASN A 51 -12.76 -3.52 -5.19
C ASN A 51 -14.12 -3.01 -4.74
N ARG A 52 -15.16 -3.82 -4.85
CA ARG A 52 -16.50 -3.49 -4.37
C ARG A 52 -16.85 -4.21 -3.08
N THR A 53 -15.93 -5.00 -2.55
CA THR A 53 -16.18 -5.76 -1.33
C THR A 53 -16.04 -4.87 -0.10
N LYS A 54 -16.67 -5.30 0.99
CA LYS A 54 -16.54 -4.63 2.29
C LYS A 54 -15.08 -4.62 2.75
N THR A 55 -14.35 -5.71 2.52
CA THR A 55 -12.94 -5.82 2.90
C THR A 55 -12.10 -4.74 2.22
N TYR A 56 -12.30 -4.53 0.92
CA TYR A 56 -11.60 -3.49 0.19
C TYR A 56 -11.88 -2.10 0.79
N LYS A 57 -13.16 -1.83 1.03
CA LYS A 57 -13.56 -0.53 1.59
C LYS A 57 -12.98 -0.29 2.96
N GLU A 58 -12.92 -1.32 3.80
CA GLU A 58 -12.31 -1.23 5.12
C GLU A 58 -10.81 -0.96 5.04
N LEU A 59 -10.11 -1.61 4.12
CA LEU A 59 -8.68 -1.38 3.93
C LEU A 59 -8.39 0.04 3.46
N ILE A 60 -9.18 0.56 2.53
CA ILE A 60 -9.05 1.95 2.07
C ILE A 60 -9.27 2.92 3.24
N ALA A 61 -10.26 2.66 4.08
CA ALA A 61 -10.57 3.52 5.23
C ALA A 61 -9.46 3.53 6.29
N ARG A 62 -8.56 2.55 6.27
CA ARG A 62 -7.44 2.48 7.21
C ARG A 62 -6.23 3.30 6.78
N CYS A 63 -6.38 4.17 5.80
CA CYS A 63 -5.29 5.02 5.34
C CYS A 63 -4.62 5.72 6.53
N PRO A 64 -3.29 5.61 6.67
CA PRO A 64 -2.57 6.24 7.78
C PRO A 64 -2.76 7.75 7.78
N LYS A 65 -2.87 8.33 8.98
CA LYS A 65 -2.96 9.78 9.12
C LYS A 65 -1.58 10.41 8.92
N PRO A 66 -1.51 11.72 8.61
CA PRO A 66 -0.23 12.37 8.39
C PRO A 66 0.80 12.15 9.51
N ALA A 67 0.35 12.13 10.76
CA ALA A 67 1.25 11.90 11.89
C ALA A 67 1.86 10.49 11.88
N GLN A 68 1.21 9.53 11.24
CA GLN A 68 1.68 8.15 11.17
C GLN A 68 2.64 7.90 10.00
N ILE A 69 2.70 8.83 9.05
CA ILE A 69 3.54 8.66 7.86
C ILE A 69 5.03 8.53 8.21
N LYS A 70 5.47 9.14 9.29
CA LYS A 70 6.85 9.05 9.73
C LYS A 70 7.33 7.60 9.92
N LYS A 71 6.39 6.69 10.24
CA LYS A 71 6.72 5.27 10.43
C LYS A 71 7.10 4.57 9.13
N PHE A 72 6.75 5.16 8.01
CA PHE A 72 7.00 4.60 6.68
C PHE A 72 8.20 5.25 6.00
N THR A 73 8.91 6.15 6.70
CA THR A 73 10.10 6.79 6.16
C THR A 73 11.25 5.79 6.21
N GLN A 74 11.90 5.60 5.06
CA GLN A 74 13.03 4.69 4.96
C GLN A 74 14.32 5.38 5.35
N GLN A 75 15.15 4.66 6.06
CA GLN A 75 16.47 5.14 6.44
C GLN A 75 17.54 4.53 5.56
#